data_5b496ce7593fc4aef43d5e1983286d74
#
_entry.id   5b496ce7593fc4aef43d5e1983286d74
#
_cell.length_a   1.000
_cell.length_b   1.000
_cell.length_c   1.000
_cell.angle_alpha   90.00
_cell.angle_beta   90.00
_cell.angle_gamma   90.00
#
_symmetry.space_group_name_H-M   'P 1'
#
loop_
_entity.id
_entity.type
_entity.pdbx_description
1 polymer ?
#
loop_
_entity_poly.entity_id
_entity_poly.type
_entity_poly.pdbx_seq_one_letter_code
_entity_poly.pdbx_strand_id
1 'polypeptide(L)'
;HPGFTRKVQHPQRAQENPVLSPDRPWEGEAVQAWGSVLHDDEEGILKMWYLGTGHGRSTICYATSKDGVSWDKPDLGVVSFDGSTANNIVYPPTGDVHDIDPWGVIKDPLEQDESRRYKLAGYRQLPAPPDVPEETPDMDREARNARRKILFDRIRDRHGMCAAYSPDGIHWTVDDTVLVPRAGDAGSLVYDPMARRYLATS
;
A
#
# COMPACT_ATOMS: atom_id res chain seq x y z
N HIS A 1 -23.32 -27.21 -8.48
CA HIS A 1 -24.57 -27.35 -7.74
C HIS A 1 -25.73 -27.25 -8.75
N PRO A 2 -26.64 -28.21 -8.86
CA PRO A 2 -27.80 -28.06 -9.68
C PRO A 2 -28.67 -26.92 -9.11
N GLY A 3 -28.93 -25.90 -9.93
CA GLY A 3 -29.72 -24.72 -9.55
C GLY A 3 -28.99 -23.38 -9.65
N PHE A 4 -27.65 -23.36 -9.95
CA PHE A 4 -26.92 -22.13 -10.21
C PHE A 4 -26.58 -22.00 -11.69
N THR A 5 -26.92 -20.88 -12.28
CA THR A 5 -26.51 -20.53 -13.65
C THR A 5 -25.43 -19.42 -13.55
N ARG A 6 -24.25 -19.68 -14.09
CA ARG A 6 -23.22 -18.67 -14.19
C ARG A 6 -23.57 -17.70 -15.32
N LYS A 7 -23.79 -16.43 -14.97
CA LYS A 7 -23.99 -15.35 -15.93
C LYS A 7 -22.78 -14.42 -15.88
N VAL A 8 -22.08 -14.29 -17.00
CA VAL A 8 -21.01 -13.31 -17.15
C VAL A 8 -21.66 -11.94 -17.37
N GLN A 9 -21.33 -11.00 -16.50
CA GLN A 9 -21.69 -9.59 -16.67
C GLN A 9 -20.52 -8.89 -17.37
N HIS A 10 -20.78 -8.22 -18.49
CA HIS A 10 -19.79 -7.41 -19.15
C HIS A 10 -19.76 -6.02 -18.49
N PRO A 11 -18.66 -5.64 -17.84
CA PRO A 11 -18.55 -4.29 -17.30
C PRO A 11 -18.58 -3.26 -18.41
N GLN A 12 -19.27 -2.16 -18.17
CA GLN A 12 -19.22 -0.99 -19.05
C GLN A 12 -18.15 -0.04 -18.49
N ARG A 13 -17.28 0.46 -19.39
CA ARG A 13 -16.30 1.45 -19.01
C ARG A 13 -17.00 2.78 -18.82
N ALA A 14 -16.84 3.40 -17.63
CA ALA A 14 -17.34 4.75 -17.40
C ALA A 14 -16.61 5.76 -18.32
N GLN A 15 -17.31 6.81 -18.72
CA GLN A 15 -16.74 7.83 -19.62
C GLN A 15 -15.61 8.62 -18.95
N GLU A 16 -15.70 8.76 -17.63
CA GLU A 16 -14.76 9.49 -16.78
C GLU A 16 -13.45 8.73 -16.52
N ASN A 17 -13.34 7.47 -16.94
CA ASN A 17 -12.10 6.69 -16.74
C ASN A 17 -10.96 7.18 -17.64
N PRO A 18 -9.73 7.27 -17.08
CA PRO A 18 -9.36 7.01 -15.70
C PRO A 18 -9.78 8.15 -14.76
N VAL A 19 -10.37 7.81 -13.60
CA VAL A 19 -10.78 8.79 -12.57
C VAL A 19 -9.60 9.33 -11.76
N LEU A 20 -8.46 8.68 -11.82
CA LEU A 20 -7.20 9.12 -11.21
C LEU A 20 -6.06 8.91 -12.21
N SER A 21 -5.25 9.93 -12.40
CA SER A 21 -4.06 9.89 -13.27
C SER A 21 -2.88 10.51 -12.54
N PRO A 22 -1.63 10.12 -12.87
CA PRO A 22 -0.46 10.77 -12.31
C PRO A 22 -0.36 12.19 -12.87
N ASP A 23 -0.50 13.18 -12.00
CA ASP A 23 -0.41 14.60 -12.30
C ASP A 23 0.47 15.37 -11.31
N ARG A 24 1.15 14.65 -10.43
CA ARG A 24 2.04 15.16 -9.41
C ARG A 24 3.44 14.54 -9.54
N PRO A 25 4.52 15.30 -9.27
CA PRO A 25 5.89 14.77 -9.41
C PRO A 25 6.17 13.52 -8.57
N TRP A 26 5.60 13.42 -7.39
CA TRP A 26 5.78 12.29 -6.47
C TRP A 26 5.01 11.04 -6.85
N GLU A 27 4.06 11.13 -7.76
CA GLU A 27 3.31 9.98 -8.29
C GLU A 27 4.10 9.25 -9.39
N GLY A 28 5.14 9.89 -9.94
CA GLY A 28 5.99 9.31 -10.95
C GLY A 28 5.28 9.05 -12.28
N GLU A 29 5.48 7.87 -12.83
CA GLU A 29 4.98 7.50 -14.17
C GLU A 29 3.59 6.87 -14.14
N ALA A 30 3.19 6.33 -12.99
CA ALA A 30 1.92 5.62 -12.86
C ALA A 30 1.33 5.74 -11.46
N VAL A 31 0.01 5.73 -11.41
CA VAL A 31 -0.76 5.54 -10.16
C VAL A 31 -1.48 4.20 -10.21
N GLN A 32 -1.51 3.51 -9.09
CA GLN A 32 -2.09 2.19 -8.96
C GLN A 32 -3.01 2.16 -7.73
N ALA A 33 -4.20 1.61 -7.88
CA ALA A 33 -5.15 1.44 -6.80
C ALA A 33 -4.78 0.25 -5.89
N TRP A 34 -3.49 0.15 -5.54
CA TRP A 34 -3.00 -0.75 -4.49
C TRP A 34 -3.18 -0.04 -3.15
N GLY A 35 -4.10 -0.54 -2.37
CA GLY A 35 -4.57 0.10 -1.16
C GLY A 35 -6.07 -0.07 -1.05
N SER A 36 -6.73 0.95 -0.56
CA SER A 36 -8.18 0.89 -0.36
C SER A 36 -8.88 2.17 -0.79
N VAL A 37 -10.13 1.99 -1.20
CA VAL A 37 -11.11 3.06 -1.21
C VAL A 37 -12.14 2.75 -0.13
N LEU A 38 -12.29 3.64 0.84
CA LEU A 38 -13.25 3.53 1.93
C LEU A 38 -14.28 4.66 1.84
N HIS A 39 -15.54 4.32 2.12
CA HIS A 39 -16.51 5.35 2.45
C HIS A 39 -16.42 5.64 3.96
N ASP A 40 -16.13 6.87 4.31
CA ASP A 40 -16.12 7.33 5.69
C ASP A 40 -17.51 7.89 6.04
N ASP A 41 -18.31 7.08 6.75
CA ASP A 41 -19.69 7.44 7.11
C ASP A 41 -19.76 8.65 8.05
N GLU A 42 -18.70 8.93 8.83
CA GLU A 42 -18.67 10.07 9.75
C GLU A 42 -18.44 11.37 9.00
N GLU A 43 -17.62 11.34 7.93
CA GLU A 43 -17.30 12.53 7.13
C GLU A 43 -18.15 12.62 5.86
N GLY A 44 -18.81 11.52 5.46
CA GLY A 44 -19.63 11.45 4.24
C GLY A 44 -18.84 11.58 2.96
N ILE A 45 -17.59 11.09 2.96
CA ILE A 45 -16.67 11.13 1.81
C ILE A 45 -16.02 9.79 1.55
N LEU A 46 -15.54 9.63 0.33
CA LEU A 46 -14.66 8.53 -0.05
C LEU A 46 -13.21 8.95 0.23
N LYS A 47 -12.45 8.04 0.81
CA LYS A 47 -11.01 8.14 1.08
C LYS A 47 -10.28 7.08 0.30
N MET A 48 -9.22 7.43 -0.40
CA MET A 48 -8.40 6.50 -1.18
C MET A 48 -6.95 6.58 -0.74
N TRP A 49 -6.36 5.41 -0.52
CA TRP A 49 -4.91 5.23 -0.45
C TRP A 49 -4.48 4.54 -1.73
N TYR A 50 -3.53 5.11 -2.44
CA TYR A 50 -3.07 4.61 -3.72
C TYR A 50 -1.56 4.71 -3.84
N LEU A 51 -0.99 3.92 -4.73
CA LEU A 51 0.45 3.87 -4.96
C LEU A 51 0.81 4.77 -6.15
N GLY A 52 1.73 5.70 -5.93
CA GLY A 52 2.43 6.41 -6.99
C GLY A 52 3.77 5.73 -7.26
N THR A 53 4.10 5.44 -8.53
CA THR A 53 5.31 4.70 -8.90
C THR A 53 6.04 5.35 -10.06
N GLY A 54 7.35 5.48 -9.94
CA GLY A 54 8.22 5.97 -11.01
C GLY A 54 9.62 6.31 -10.52
N HIS A 55 10.58 6.33 -11.45
CA HIS A 55 11.98 6.69 -11.18
C HIS A 55 12.63 5.90 -10.03
N GLY A 56 12.22 4.62 -9.86
CA GLY A 56 12.73 3.75 -8.78
C GLY A 56 12.20 4.08 -7.39
N ARG A 57 11.17 4.89 -7.29
CA ARG A 57 10.49 5.26 -6.03
C ARG A 57 9.03 4.81 -6.06
N SER A 58 8.49 4.53 -4.87
CA SER A 58 7.07 4.31 -4.68
C SER A 58 6.61 5.06 -3.44
N THR A 59 5.44 5.68 -3.54
CA THR A 59 4.84 6.46 -2.45
C THR A 59 3.40 6.02 -2.24
N ILE A 60 2.96 5.92 -0.99
CA ILE A 60 1.54 5.80 -0.71
C ILE A 60 0.97 7.20 -0.58
N CYS A 61 0.06 7.53 -1.48
CA CYS A 61 -0.61 8.80 -1.56
C CYS A 61 -2.05 8.69 -1.07
N TYR A 62 -2.63 9.83 -0.71
CA TYR A 62 -3.99 9.93 -0.21
C TYR A 62 -4.83 10.87 -1.08
N ALA A 63 -6.07 10.50 -1.33
CA ALA A 63 -7.04 11.35 -2.02
C ALA A 63 -8.43 11.21 -1.41
N THR A 64 -9.27 12.22 -1.59
CA THR A 64 -10.66 12.23 -1.16
C THR A 64 -11.61 12.52 -2.29
N SER A 65 -12.85 12.04 -2.19
CA SER A 65 -13.89 12.29 -3.18
C SER A 65 -15.27 12.28 -2.54
N LYS A 66 -16.20 13.04 -3.12
CA LYS A 66 -17.62 13.01 -2.75
C LYS A 66 -18.45 12.12 -3.65
N ASP A 67 -17.96 11.82 -4.85
CA ASP A 67 -18.72 11.15 -5.91
C ASP A 67 -18.02 9.89 -6.47
N GLY A 68 -16.75 9.67 -6.08
CA GLY A 68 -15.93 8.57 -6.61
C GLY A 68 -15.37 8.81 -8.01
N VAL A 69 -15.63 9.98 -8.60
CA VAL A 69 -15.21 10.37 -9.94
C VAL A 69 -14.18 11.48 -9.87
N SER A 70 -14.49 12.55 -9.15
CA SER A 70 -13.60 13.69 -8.93
C SER A 70 -12.83 13.50 -7.64
N TRP A 71 -11.51 13.42 -7.74
CA TRP A 71 -10.63 13.15 -6.60
C TRP A 71 -9.74 14.34 -6.28
N ASP A 72 -9.82 14.82 -5.05
CA ASP A 72 -8.95 15.85 -4.52
C ASP A 72 -7.70 15.22 -3.90
N LYS A 73 -6.53 15.79 -4.20
CA LYS A 73 -5.21 15.41 -3.67
C LYS A 73 -4.71 16.53 -2.74
N PRO A 74 -5.07 16.49 -1.45
CA PRO A 74 -4.77 17.60 -0.54
C PRO A 74 -3.30 17.69 -0.19
N ASP A 75 -2.81 18.91 0.08
CA ASP A 75 -1.50 19.11 0.69
C ASP A 75 -1.57 18.76 2.18
N LEU A 76 -0.94 17.64 2.58
CA LEU A 76 -1.05 17.10 3.93
C LEU A 76 0.04 17.59 4.89
N GLY A 77 1.18 18.01 4.38
CA GLY A 77 2.29 18.48 5.20
C GLY A 77 3.06 17.40 5.96
N VAL A 78 2.81 16.11 5.66
CA VAL A 78 3.32 14.97 6.44
C VAL A 78 4.70 14.52 5.99
N VAL A 79 4.87 14.35 4.68
CA VAL A 79 6.08 13.76 4.08
C VAL A 79 6.83 14.82 3.28
N SER A 80 8.16 14.88 3.45
CA SER A 80 9.00 15.73 2.62
C SER A 80 9.34 14.99 1.31
N PHE A 81 9.06 15.63 0.18
CA PHE A 81 9.45 15.18 -1.15
C PHE A 81 10.16 16.32 -1.86
N ASP A 82 11.41 16.08 -2.26
CA ASP A 82 12.28 17.09 -2.91
C ASP A 82 12.32 18.45 -2.17
N GLY A 83 12.30 18.38 -0.83
CA GLY A 83 12.40 19.55 0.06
C GLY A 83 11.08 20.28 0.33
N SER A 84 9.95 19.77 -0.17
CA SER A 84 8.61 20.34 0.06
C SER A 84 7.68 19.32 0.73
N THR A 85 6.84 19.80 1.65
CA THR A 85 5.76 19.01 2.25
C THR A 85 4.39 19.30 1.63
N ALA A 86 4.31 20.17 0.61
CA ALA A 86 3.09 20.46 -0.12
C ALA A 86 2.78 19.29 -1.09
N ASN A 87 2.33 18.19 -0.53
CA ASN A 87 2.00 16.97 -1.24
C ASN A 87 0.97 16.13 -0.45
N ASN A 88 0.44 15.10 -1.10
CA ASN A 88 -0.52 14.16 -0.51
C ASN A 88 0.09 12.78 -0.18
N ILE A 89 1.40 12.71 0.03
CA ILE A 89 2.08 11.49 0.43
C ILE A 89 1.81 11.25 1.92
N VAL A 90 1.44 10.03 2.26
CA VAL A 90 1.25 9.59 3.64
C VAL A 90 2.31 8.59 4.09
N TYR A 91 3.00 7.94 3.16
CA TYR A 91 4.07 6.97 3.45
C TYR A 91 4.98 6.76 2.23
N PRO A 92 6.28 6.48 2.39
CA PRO A 92 7.03 6.44 3.64
C PRO A 92 7.29 7.84 4.21
N PRO A 93 7.47 7.98 5.54
CA PRO A 93 7.65 9.28 6.17
C PRO A 93 8.94 10.00 5.75
N THR A 94 9.93 9.29 5.23
CA THR A 94 11.20 9.86 4.73
C THR A 94 11.18 10.18 3.23
N GLY A 95 10.18 9.68 2.48
CA GLY A 95 10.10 9.85 1.03
C GLY A 95 11.18 9.12 0.21
N ASP A 96 12.13 8.46 0.85
CA ASP A 96 13.34 7.97 0.19
C ASP A 96 13.30 6.49 -0.20
N VAL A 97 12.62 5.64 0.55
CA VAL A 97 12.61 4.20 0.32
C VAL A 97 11.21 3.64 0.50
N HIS A 98 10.73 3.00 -0.54
CA HIS A 98 9.57 2.15 -0.48
C HIS A 98 9.90 0.87 0.28
N ASP A 99 9.27 0.67 1.42
CA ASP A 99 9.44 -0.53 2.23
C ASP A 99 8.12 -1.27 2.53
N ILE A 100 6.98 -0.72 2.11
CA ILE A 100 5.67 -1.35 2.23
C ILE A 100 4.88 -1.21 0.93
N ASP A 101 4.48 -2.34 0.35
CA ASP A 101 3.43 -2.40 -0.66
C ASP A 101 2.08 -2.56 0.04
N PRO A 102 1.16 -1.59 -0.05
CA PRO A 102 -0.10 -1.64 0.69
C PRO A 102 -1.05 -2.66 0.07
N TRP A 103 -1.53 -3.61 0.89
CA TRP A 103 -2.59 -4.53 0.47
C TRP A 103 -3.97 -3.95 0.71
N GLY A 104 -4.11 -3.19 1.78
CA GLY A 104 -5.38 -2.58 2.12
C GLY A 104 -5.31 -1.76 3.39
N VAL A 105 -6.21 -0.79 3.45
CA VAL A 105 -6.46 0.06 4.61
C VAL A 105 -7.89 -0.17 5.07
N ILE A 106 -8.09 -0.29 6.35
CA ILE A 106 -9.41 -0.34 6.98
C ILE A 106 -9.51 0.70 8.09
N LYS A 107 -10.72 1.24 8.30
CA LYS A 107 -11.10 1.98 9.50
C LYS A 107 -11.83 1.02 10.43
N ASP A 108 -11.30 0.81 11.63
CA ASP A 108 -11.88 -0.11 12.60
C ASP A 108 -12.78 0.67 13.59
N PRO A 109 -14.12 0.52 13.48
CA PRO A 109 -15.03 1.24 14.35
C PRO A 109 -15.06 0.69 15.78
N LEU A 110 -14.46 -0.47 16.03
CA LEU A 110 -14.44 -1.13 17.34
C LEU A 110 -13.11 -0.96 18.08
N GLU A 111 -12.12 -0.34 17.43
CA GLU A 111 -10.81 -0.08 18.07
C GLU A 111 -10.98 0.94 19.20
N GLN A 112 -10.48 0.56 20.38
CA GLN A 112 -10.52 1.40 21.57
C GLN A 112 -9.34 2.36 21.66
N ASP A 113 -8.23 2.01 21.03
CA ASP A 113 -7.05 2.86 20.92
C ASP A 113 -7.18 3.75 19.68
N GLU A 114 -7.50 5.01 19.90
CA GLU A 114 -7.68 5.98 18.82
C GLU A 114 -6.44 6.09 17.92
N SER A 115 -5.25 5.88 18.46
CA SER A 115 -4.00 5.91 17.67
C SER A 115 -3.92 4.78 16.64
N ARG A 116 -4.77 3.76 16.74
CA ARG A 116 -4.80 2.57 15.90
C ARG A 116 -6.11 2.40 15.13
N ARG A 117 -6.92 3.45 15.07
CA ARG A 117 -8.24 3.44 14.44
C ARG A 117 -8.20 3.02 12.96
N TYR A 118 -7.18 3.45 12.23
CA TYR A 118 -6.90 2.96 10.88
C TYR A 118 -5.77 1.92 10.93
N LYS A 119 -5.94 0.88 10.15
CA LYS A 119 -4.97 -0.21 10.04
C LYS A 119 -4.64 -0.45 8.58
N LEU A 120 -3.35 -0.55 8.29
CA LEU A 120 -2.83 -0.94 6.98
C LEU A 120 -2.13 -2.29 7.13
N ALA A 121 -2.44 -3.22 6.24
CA ALA A 121 -1.61 -4.37 5.99
C ALA A 121 -0.89 -4.21 4.67
N GLY A 122 0.34 -4.69 4.60
CA GLY A 122 1.13 -4.62 3.39
C GLY A 122 2.29 -5.60 3.41
N TYR A 123 2.90 -5.77 2.25
CA TYR A 123 4.14 -6.51 2.12
C TYR A 123 5.32 -5.58 2.38
N ARG A 124 6.22 -5.99 3.25
CA ARG A 124 7.43 -5.24 3.55
C ARG A 124 8.63 -5.87 2.87
N GLN A 125 9.39 -5.03 2.16
CA GLN A 125 10.70 -5.38 1.62
C GLN A 125 11.77 -4.69 2.45
N LEU A 126 12.52 -5.47 3.22
CA LEU A 126 13.67 -4.92 3.92
C LEU A 126 14.84 -4.74 2.94
N PRO A 127 15.66 -3.70 3.11
CA PRO A 127 16.86 -3.53 2.31
C PRO A 127 17.79 -4.74 2.44
N ALA A 128 18.54 -5.00 1.39
CA ALA A 128 19.54 -6.07 1.41
C ALA A 128 20.52 -5.84 2.57
N PRO A 129 20.90 -6.90 3.33
CA PRO A 129 21.94 -6.79 4.32
C PRO A 129 23.24 -6.24 3.70
N PRO A 130 24.02 -5.43 4.43
CA PRO A 130 25.18 -4.74 3.87
C PRO A 130 26.30 -5.69 3.39
N ASP A 131 26.29 -6.92 3.80
CA ASP A 131 27.24 -7.96 3.38
C ASP A 131 26.76 -8.78 2.16
N VAL A 132 25.57 -8.47 1.61
CA VAL A 132 25.11 -9.03 0.34
C VAL A 132 25.66 -8.15 -0.79
N PRO A 133 26.38 -8.71 -1.77
CA PRO A 133 26.90 -7.95 -2.89
C PRO A 133 25.79 -7.16 -3.60
N GLU A 134 26.07 -5.92 -3.98
CA GLU A 134 25.16 -5.14 -4.80
C GLU A 134 24.97 -5.82 -6.18
N GLU A 135 23.76 -5.67 -6.74
CA GLU A 135 23.52 -6.13 -8.10
C GLU A 135 24.09 -5.14 -9.09
N THR A 136 25.04 -5.58 -9.91
CA THR A 136 25.64 -4.75 -10.93
C THR A 136 25.16 -5.17 -12.33
N PRO A 137 25.12 -4.24 -13.31
CA PRO A 137 24.65 -4.55 -14.67
C PRO A 137 25.44 -5.64 -15.37
N ASP A 138 26.71 -5.80 -15.04
CA ASP A 138 27.66 -6.75 -15.59
C ASP A 138 27.62 -8.14 -14.93
N MET A 139 26.84 -8.29 -13.86
CA MET A 139 26.66 -9.57 -13.21
C MET A 139 26.10 -10.60 -14.18
N ASP A 140 26.77 -11.74 -14.28
CA ASP A 140 26.25 -12.87 -15.05
C ASP A 140 25.05 -13.55 -14.35
N ARG A 141 24.43 -14.49 -15.05
CA ARG A 141 23.23 -15.20 -14.54
C ARG A 141 23.52 -16.02 -13.29
N GLU A 142 24.71 -16.61 -13.19
CA GLU A 142 25.10 -17.46 -12.07
C GLU A 142 25.34 -16.64 -10.82
N ALA A 143 26.05 -15.53 -10.94
CA ALA A 143 26.28 -14.57 -9.86
C ALA A 143 24.97 -13.96 -9.35
N ARG A 144 24.03 -13.59 -10.25
CA ARG A 144 22.69 -13.11 -9.87
C ARG A 144 21.89 -14.17 -9.11
N ASN A 145 21.93 -15.40 -9.54
CA ASN A 145 21.24 -16.50 -8.86
C ASN A 145 21.85 -16.80 -7.48
N ALA A 146 23.17 -16.77 -7.37
CA ALA A 146 23.86 -16.94 -6.08
C ALA A 146 23.50 -15.81 -5.11
N ARG A 147 23.53 -14.56 -5.59
CA ARG A 147 23.09 -13.39 -4.81
C ARG A 147 21.65 -13.51 -4.36
N ARG A 148 20.72 -13.87 -5.26
CA ARG A 148 19.31 -14.08 -4.93
C ARG A 148 19.11 -15.14 -3.86
N LYS A 149 19.88 -16.23 -3.91
CA LYS A 149 19.83 -17.29 -2.91
C LYS A 149 20.28 -16.78 -1.55
N ILE A 150 21.43 -16.07 -1.47
CA ILE A 150 21.92 -15.47 -0.24
C ILE A 150 20.88 -14.50 0.33
N LEU A 151 20.34 -13.63 -0.51
CA LEU A 151 19.33 -12.69 -0.15
C LEU A 151 18.10 -13.39 0.42
N PHE A 152 17.55 -14.37 -0.32
CA PHE A 152 16.39 -15.15 0.09
C PHE A 152 16.60 -15.85 1.44
N ASP A 153 17.75 -16.51 1.64
CA ASP A 153 18.03 -17.23 2.88
C ASP A 153 18.17 -16.31 4.10
N ARG A 154 18.68 -15.07 3.89
CA ARG A 154 18.92 -14.12 4.98
C ARG A 154 17.74 -13.23 5.33
N ILE A 155 16.91 -12.93 4.34
CA ILE A 155 15.80 -11.98 4.55
C ILE A 155 14.42 -12.65 4.55
N ARG A 156 14.35 -13.95 4.21
CA ARG A 156 13.08 -14.67 4.05
C ARG A 156 12.14 -14.60 5.27
N ASP A 157 12.70 -14.53 6.48
CA ASP A 157 11.91 -14.45 7.71
C ASP A 157 11.72 -12.98 8.18
N ARG A 158 12.33 -12.02 7.46
CA ARG A 158 12.21 -10.58 7.68
C ARG A 158 11.39 -9.88 6.59
N HIS A 159 10.92 -10.63 5.60
CA HIS A 159 10.00 -10.20 4.56
C HIS A 159 8.65 -10.84 4.76
N GLY A 160 7.61 -10.12 4.45
CA GLY A 160 6.26 -10.63 4.49
C GLY A 160 5.25 -9.57 4.90
N MET A 161 4.13 -10.02 5.43
CA MET A 161 3.08 -9.14 5.88
C MET A 161 3.52 -8.35 7.11
N CYS A 162 3.38 -7.05 7.03
CA CYS A 162 3.53 -6.11 8.15
C CYS A 162 2.25 -5.32 8.34
N ALA A 163 2.18 -4.57 9.43
CA ALA A 163 1.08 -3.66 9.72
C ALA A 163 1.60 -2.24 9.99
N ALA A 164 0.74 -1.28 9.71
CA ALA A 164 0.88 0.08 10.18
C ALA A 164 -0.45 0.56 10.77
N TYR A 165 -0.38 1.49 11.69
CA TYR A 165 -1.53 2.03 12.40
C TYR A 165 -1.55 3.54 12.30
N SER A 166 -2.76 4.11 12.31
CA SER A 166 -2.95 5.55 12.22
C SER A 166 -4.22 5.98 12.94
N PRO A 167 -4.24 7.16 13.60
CA PRO A 167 -5.45 7.72 14.15
C PRO A 167 -6.43 8.24 13.09
N ASP A 168 -5.93 8.67 11.93
CA ASP A 168 -6.65 9.44 10.94
C ASP A 168 -6.51 8.94 9.49
N GLY A 169 -5.66 7.93 9.26
CA GLY A 169 -5.34 7.41 7.93
C GLY A 169 -4.30 8.23 7.17
N ILE A 170 -3.72 9.24 7.83
CA ILE A 170 -2.72 10.16 7.26
C ILE A 170 -1.38 10.01 7.99
N HIS A 171 -1.39 10.01 9.32
CA HIS A 171 -0.20 9.87 10.15
C HIS A 171 0.02 8.41 10.55
N TRP A 172 0.92 7.73 9.86
CA TRP A 172 1.14 6.30 10.01
C TRP A 172 2.34 5.97 10.90
N THR A 173 2.15 5.00 11.79
CA THR A 173 3.20 4.35 12.57
C THR A 173 3.30 2.89 12.12
N VAL A 174 4.47 2.50 11.64
CA VAL A 174 4.73 1.13 11.18
C VAL A 174 5.10 0.25 12.37
N ASP A 175 4.50 -0.94 12.44
CA ASP A 175 4.96 -1.99 13.33
C ASP A 175 6.18 -2.68 12.69
N ASP A 176 7.31 -2.71 13.42
CA ASP A 176 8.54 -3.33 12.94
C ASP A 176 8.48 -4.88 12.91
N THR A 177 7.35 -5.44 13.34
CA THR A 177 7.15 -6.89 13.37
C THR A 177 6.63 -7.38 12.01
N VAL A 178 7.30 -8.39 11.46
CA VAL A 178 6.74 -9.17 10.36
C VAL A 178 5.72 -10.16 10.93
N LEU A 179 4.45 -9.91 10.68
CA LEU A 179 3.34 -10.68 11.23
C LEU A 179 3.21 -12.06 10.58
N VAL A 180 3.40 -12.12 9.27
CA VAL A 180 3.38 -13.36 8.48
C VAL A 180 4.63 -13.39 7.60
N PRO A 181 5.68 -14.10 8.00
CA PRO A 181 6.88 -14.25 7.18
C PRO A 181 6.56 -14.94 5.85
N ARG A 182 7.22 -14.50 4.78
CA ARG A 182 7.10 -15.07 3.42
C ARG A 182 5.71 -14.95 2.79
N ALA A 183 4.87 -14.06 3.29
CA ALA A 183 3.67 -13.68 2.56
C ALA A 183 4.06 -13.07 1.21
N GLY A 184 3.20 -13.19 0.21
CA GLY A 184 3.43 -12.63 -1.13
C GLY A 184 3.40 -11.10 -1.15
N ASP A 185 3.71 -10.54 -2.31
CA ASP A 185 3.68 -9.09 -2.55
C ASP A 185 2.27 -8.53 -2.79
N ALA A 186 1.30 -9.39 -3.05
CA ALA A 186 -0.09 -9.01 -3.27
C ALA A 186 -1.00 -9.68 -2.25
N GLY A 187 -1.90 -8.91 -1.67
CA GLY A 187 -2.84 -9.42 -0.69
C GLY A 187 -4.04 -8.51 -0.49
N SER A 188 -4.85 -8.84 0.47
CA SER A 188 -5.98 -8.02 0.90
C SER A 188 -6.16 -8.07 2.41
N LEU A 189 -6.76 -7.02 2.96
CA LEU A 189 -7.12 -6.92 4.36
C LEU A 189 -8.61 -6.58 4.46
N VAL A 190 -9.33 -7.38 5.23
CA VAL A 190 -10.74 -7.11 5.56
C VAL A 190 -11.00 -7.35 7.05
N TYR A 191 -11.99 -6.66 7.59
CA TYR A 191 -12.52 -6.92 8.93
C TYR A 191 -13.82 -7.72 8.82
N ASP A 192 -13.88 -8.86 9.54
CA ASP A 192 -15.08 -9.69 9.69
C ASP A 192 -15.81 -9.27 10.97
N PRO A 193 -16.90 -8.49 10.90
CA PRO A 193 -17.62 -8.00 12.07
C PRO A 193 -18.34 -9.11 12.84
N MET A 194 -18.70 -10.21 12.19
CA MET A 194 -19.37 -11.33 12.84
C MET A 194 -18.41 -12.15 13.69
N ALA A 195 -17.21 -12.43 13.15
CA ALA A 195 -16.18 -13.16 13.87
C ALA A 195 -15.28 -12.23 14.71
N ARG A 196 -15.43 -10.91 14.60
CA ARG A 196 -14.65 -9.86 15.26
C ARG A 196 -13.14 -10.07 15.08
N ARG A 197 -12.73 -10.29 13.84
CA ARG A 197 -11.32 -10.58 13.48
C ARG A 197 -10.95 -9.94 12.16
N TYR A 198 -9.65 -9.74 11.99
CA TYR A 198 -9.08 -9.35 10.71
C TYR A 198 -8.75 -10.59 9.90
N LEU A 199 -9.00 -10.52 8.60
CA LEU A 199 -8.62 -11.53 7.63
C LEU A 199 -7.66 -10.87 6.64
N ALA A 200 -6.45 -11.39 6.57
CA ALA A 200 -5.49 -11.03 5.56
C ALA A 200 -5.23 -12.24 4.66
N THR A 201 -5.17 -12.03 3.36
CA THR A 201 -4.85 -13.06 2.37
C THR A 201 -3.70 -12.59 1.50
N SER A 202 -2.81 -13.50 1.14
CA SER A 202 -1.70 -13.28 0.20
C SER A 202 -1.56 -14.47 -0.73
#